data_64be4945f3cf57673c45b15204f1c93d
#
_entry.id   64be4945f3cf57673c45b15204f1c93d
#
_cell.length_a   1.000
_cell.length_b   1.000
_cell.length_c   1.000
_cell.angle_alpha   90.00
_cell.angle_beta   90.00
_cell.angle_gamma   90.00
#
_symmetry.space_group_name_H-M   'P 1'
#
loop_
_entity.id
_entity.type
_entity.pdbx_description
1 polymer ?
#
loop_
_entity_poly.entity_id
_entity_poly.type
_entity_poly.pdbx_seq_one_letter_code
_entity_poly.pdbx_strand_id
1 'polypeptide(L)'
;NAWGGSEEINAYLSWVGTRVRKEHGVELRHVKLASTADAVSRVLAEKTAGRTSGGSVDLIWINGENFAAMKQNGLLFGPFVERLPHFALVDTEGKPTTVLDFHVPTDGLEAPWGMAKFNFAYDSARVADTPDSIPGLLGWAKAHPGRFTYPHVSDFLGSTFLLQVLMELTPDPTVLREAVQNDEQFRKITAPLWSYLDELHPQLWRKGKSFPNNNAQQRQMLDDGEVDISLSFNPADTSAAIASGALPETARTFVLQSGTIGNTHFVAIPFNSSSTAGAMVVANFLMSPEAQARKQNPDLWGDGT
;
A
#
# COMPACT_ATOMS: atom_id res chain seq x y z
N ASN A 1 -12.61 -9.91 -1.94
CA ASN A 1 -12.67 -8.62 -2.65
C ASN A 1 -11.29 -7.95 -2.62
N ALA A 2 -10.82 -7.47 -3.77
CA ALA A 2 -9.63 -6.63 -3.88
C ALA A 2 -10.05 -5.34 -4.58
N TRP A 3 -9.53 -4.20 -4.11
CA TRP A 3 -9.80 -2.93 -4.78
C TRP A 3 -9.15 -2.90 -6.17
N GLY A 4 -9.59 -1.96 -7.02
CA GLY A 4 -9.16 -1.86 -8.41
C GLY A 4 -7.64 -1.87 -8.52
N GLY A 5 -7.11 -2.65 -9.44
CA GLY A 5 -5.69 -2.79 -9.71
C GLY A 5 -5.38 -2.47 -11.15
N SER A 6 -4.08 -2.44 -11.44
CA SER A 6 -3.57 -2.41 -12.80
C SER A 6 -3.97 -3.69 -13.57
N GLU A 7 -3.68 -3.71 -14.86
CA GLU A 7 -3.89 -4.91 -15.68
C GLU A 7 -3.06 -6.10 -15.17
N GLU A 8 -1.85 -5.84 -14.66
CA GLU A 8 -0.95 -6.85 -14.10
C GLU A 8 -1.56 -7.53 -12.88
N ILE A 9 -2.15 -6.77 -11.95
CA ILE A 9 -2.85 -7.32 -10.78
C ILE A 9 -4.06 -8.16 -11.22
N ASN A 10 -4.83 -7.68 -12.20
CA ASN A 10 -5.96 -8.42 -12.74
C ASN A 10 -5.52 -9.73 -13.38
N ALA A 11 -4.45 -9.71 -14.18
CA ALA A 11 -3.87 -10.89 -14.82
C ALA A 11 -3.34 -11.88 -13.78
N TYR A 12 -2.65 -11.38 -12.74
CA TYR A 12 -2.15 -12.22 -11.65
C TYR A 12 -3.29 -12.92 -10.90
N LEU A 13 -4.32 -12.19 -10.46
CA LEU A 13 -5.46 -12.78 -9.75
C LEU A 13 -6.29 -13.75 -10.61
N SER A 14 -6.38 -13.50 -11.91
CA SER A 14 -7.00 -14.43 -12.86
C SER A 14 -6.20 -15.74 -12.96
N TRP A 15 -4.87 -15.63 -13.01
CA TRP A 15 -3.99 -16.80 -13.00
C TRP A 15 -4.10 -17.57 -11.67
N VAL A 16 -4.08 -16.89 -10.53
CA VAL A 16 -4.32 -17.51 -9.20
C VAL A 16 -5.64 -18.28 -9.23
N GLY A 17 -6.71 -17.67 -9.73
CA GLY A 17 -8.01 -18.32 -9.85
C GLY A 17 -7.98 -19.60 -10.71
N THR A 18 -7.24 -19.59 -11.82
CA THR A 18 -7.04 -20.76 -12.67
C THR A 18 -6.31 -21.88 -11.93
N ARG A 19 -5.27 -21.53 -11.16
CA ARG A 19 -4.46 -22.50 -10.42
C ARG A 19 -5.25 -23.13 -9.27
N VAL A 20 -5.87 -22.32 -8.40
CA VAL A 20 -6.63 -22.86 -7.25
C VAL A 20 -7.87 -23.66 -7.69
N ARG A 21 -8.47 -23.31 -8.84
CA ARG A 21 -9.56 -24.11 -9.41
C ARG A 21 -9.08 -25.47 -9.87
N LYS A 22 -7.94 -25.52 -10.59
CA LYS A 22 -7.37 -26.77 -11.10
C LYS A 22 -6.91 -27.70 -9.99
N GLU A 23 -6.28 -27.16 -8.95
CA GLU A 23 -5.63 -27.95 -7.90
C GLU A 23 -6.55 -28.28 -6.72
N HIS A 24 -7.48 -27.40 -6.43
CA HIS A 24 -8.30 -27.50 -5.22
C HIS A 24 -9.80 -27.38 -5.46
N GLY A 25 -10.24 -27.19 -6.72
CA GLY A 25 -11.67 -27.01 -7.04
C GLY A 25 -12.27 -25.71 -6.53
N VAL A 26 -11.44 -24.73 -6.13
CA VAL A 26 -11.89 -23.44 -5.60
C VAL A 26 -12.08 -22.44 -6.73
N GLU A 27 -13.28 -21.87 -6.85
CA GLU A 27 -13.57 -20.78 -7.80
C GLU A 27 -13.25 -19.44 -7.15
N LEU A 28 -12.23 -18.73 -7.67
CA LEU A 28 -11.88 -17.37 -7.26
C LEU A 28 -12.58 -16.35 -8.18
N ARG A 29 -13.41 -15.49 -7.60
CA ARG A 29 -14.04 -14.36 -8.30
C ARG A 29 -13.45 -13.05 -7.78
N HIS A 30 -12.69 -12.37 -8.62
CA HIS A 30 -12.15 -11.05 -8.30
C HIS A 30 -13.26 -10.00 -8.41
N VAL A 31 -13.63 -9.39 -7.28
CA VAL A 31 -14.59 -8.28 -7.21
C VAL A 31 -13.81 -6.99 -7.03
N LYS A 32 -13.79 -6.16 -8.06
CA LYS A 32 -13.11 -4.86 -8.03
C LYS A 32 -13.88 -3.87 -7.16
N LEU A 33 -13.14 -3.14 -6.33
CA LEU A 33 -13.64 -2.10 -5.45
C LEU A 33 -12.90 -0.79 -5.73
N ALA A 34 -13.57 0.33 -5.53
CA ALA A 34 -12.92 1.64 -5.56
C ALA A 34 -12.05 1.85 -4.32
N SER A 35 -12.49 1.30 -3.18
CA SER A 35 -11.76 1.34 -1.89
C SER A 35 -12.03 0.07 -1.10
N THR A 36 -11.03 -0.38 -0.33
CA THR A 36 -11.19 -1.47 0.65
C THR A 36 -12.25 -1.13 1.71
N ALA A 37 -12.37 0.14 2.08
CA ALA A 37 -13.38 0.62 3.02
C ALA A 37 -14.83 0.28 2.59
N ASP A 38 -15.11 0.14 1.29
CA ASP A 38 -16.43 -0.27 0.80
C ASP A 38 -16.77 -1.70 1.24
N ALA A 39 -15.78 -2.62 1.18
CA ALA A 39 -15.97 -3.98 1.66
C ALA A 39 -16.09 -4.04 3.18
N VAL A 40 -15.28 -3.26 3.91
CA VAL A 40 -15.37 -3.15 5.38
C VAL A 40 -16.75 -2.67 5.81
N SER A 41 -17.26 -1.61 5.19
CA SER A 41 -18.59 -1.06 5.46
C SER A 41 -19.69 -2.08 5.19
N ARG A 42 -19.54 -2.87 4.12
CA ARG A 42 -20.49 -3.94 3.77
C ARG A 42 -20.52 -5.04 4.84
N VAL A 43 -19.36 -5.53 5.28
CA VAL A 43 -19.26 -6.56 6.31
C VAL A 43 -19.82 -6.05 7.64
N LEU A 44 -19.55 -4.77 7.99
CA LEU A 44 -20.11 -4.13 9.19
C LEU A 44 -21.64 -4.04 9.12
N ALA A 45 -22.19 -3.64 7.97
CA ALA A 45 -23.64 -3.58 7.76
C ALA A 45 -24.28 -4.99 7.88
N GLU A 46 -23.64 -6.03 7.34
CA GLU A 46 -24.10 -7.42 7.49
C GLU A 46 -24.12 -7.86 8.95
N LYS A 47 -23.09 -7.52 9.74
CA LYS A 47 -23.05 -7.79 11.18
C LYS A 47 -24.19 -7.07 11.92
N THR A 48 -24.39 -5.79 11.62
CA THR A 48 -25.45 -4.98 12.22
C THR A 48 -26.85 -5.53 11.89
N ALA A 49 -27.01 -6.10 10.70
CA ALA A 49 -28.23 -6.78 10.28
C ALA A 49 -28.40 -8.21 10.85
N GLY A 50 -27.47 -8.64 11.72
CA GLY A 50 -27.50 -9.99 12.35
C GLY A 50 -27.09 -11.13 11.42
N ARG A 51 -26.46 -10.85 10.26
CA ARG A 51 -26.00 -11.88 9.34
C ARG A 51 -24.69 -12.48 9.82
N THR A 52 -24.78 -13.59 10.53
CA THR A 52 -23.62 -14.31 11.11
C THR A 52 -23.01 -15.36 10.18
N SER A 53 -23.63 -15.63 9.02
CA SER A 53 -23.15 -16.57 8.00
C SER A 53 -23.65 -16.14 6.61
N GLY A 54 -23.05 -16.69 5.55
CA GLY A 54 -23.47 -16.39 4.17
C GLY A 54 -23.19 -14.93 3.77
N GLY A 55 -22.11 -14.36 4.27
CA GLY A 55 -21.66 -13.02 3.92
C GLY A 55 -21.34 -12.89 2.44
N SER A 56 -21.33 -11.67 1.95
CA SER A 56 -21.09 -11.35 0.54
C SER A 56 -19.60 -11.21 0.20
N VAL A 57 -18.72 -11.27 1.20
CA VAL A 57 -17.25 -11.15 1.07
C VAL A 57 -16.62 -12.38 1.70
N ASP A 58 -15.79 -13.11 0.96
CA ASP A 58 -15.13 -14.31 1.44
C ASP A 58 -13.65 -14.10 1.75
N LEU A 59 -12.98 -13.24 0.99
CA LEU A 59 -11.59 -12.87 1.18
C LEU A 59 -11.43 -11.41 0.80
N ILE A 60 -10.70 -10.65 1.59
CA ILE A 60 -10.49 -9.21 1.39
C ILE A 60 -9.01 -8.89 1.40
N TRP A 61 -8.50 -8.20 0.38
CA TRP A 61 -7.20 -7.55 0.45
C TRP A 61 -7.33 -6.32 1.34
N ILE A 62 -6.57 -6.28 2.42
CA ILE A 62 -6.78 -5.31 3.50
C ILE A 62 -5.45 -4.85 4.08
N ASN A 63 -5.42 -3.63 4.58
CA ASN A 63 -4.26 -3.05 5.26
C ASN A 63 -4.69 -1.93 6.22
N GLY A 64 -3.83 -1.62 7.18
CA GLY A 64 -3.84 -0.43 8.00
C GLY A 64 -5.14 -0.19 8.75
N GLU A 65 -5.70 0.99 8.58
CA GLU A 65 -6.93 1.42 9.27
C GLU A 65 -8.13 0.50 8.99
N ASN A 66 -8.20 -0.08 7.79
CA ASN A 66 -9.26 -1.02 7.43
C ASN A 66 -9.15 -2.32 8.22
N PHE A 67 -7.93 -2.86 8.36
CA PHE A 67 -7.68 -4.02 9.21
C PHE A 67 -7.96 -3.71 10.69
N ALA A 68 -7.43 -2.59 11.19
CA ALA A 68 -7.68 -2.15 12.57
C ALA A 68 -9.18 -2.04 12.86
N ALA A 69 -9.95 -1.41 11.94
CA ALA A 69 -11.39 -1.27 12.08
C ALA A 69 -12.11 -2.63 12.08
N MET A 70 -11.76 -3.55 11.18
CA MET A 70 -12.34 -4.89 11.16
C MET A 70 -12.03 -5.67 12.43
N LYS A 71 -10.78 -5.60 12.90
CA LYS A 71 -10.32 -6.28 14.12
C LYS A 71 -11.06 -5.74 15.36
N GLN A 72 -11.10 -4.43 15.55
CA GLN A 72 -11.77 -3.76 16.69
C GLN A 72 -13.26 -4.07 16.74
N ASN A 73 -13.92 -4.20 15.58
CA ASN A 73 -15.34 -4.48 15.50
C ASN A 73 -15.66 -5.99 15.44
N GLY A 74 -14.66 -6.88 15.59
CA GLY A 74 -14.85 -8.33 15.55
C GLY A 74 -15.45 -8.82 14.22
N LEU A 75 -14.97 -8.26 13.10
CA LEU A 75 -15.45 -8.56 11.75
C LEU A 75 -14.61 -9.62 11.03
N LEU A 76 -13.60 -10.19 11.70
CA LEU A 76 -12.64 -11.12 11.11
C LEU A 76 -12.87 -12.54 11.62
N PHE A 77 -12.67 -13.51 10.74
CA PHE A 77 -12.54 -14.92 11.08
C PHE A 77 -11.09 -15.22 11.46
N GLY A 78 -10.89 -16.02 12.49
CA GLY A 78 -9.55 -16.47 12.87
C GLY A 78 -9.35 -16.60 14.38
N PRO A 79 -8.11 -16.80 14.83
CA PRO A 79 -6.88 -16.88 14.03
C PRO A 79 -6.87 -18.07 13.07
N PHE A 80 -6.33 -17.89 11.87
CA PHE A 80 -6.30 -18.95 10.86
C PHE A 80 -4.92 -19.12 10.18
N VAL A 81 -4.07 -18.13 10.23
CA VAL A 81 -2.86 -18.05 9.39
C VAL A 81 -1.85 -19.15 9.71
N GLU A 82 -1.64 -19.45 11.00
CA GLU A 82 -0.74 -20.52 11.43
C GLU A 82 -1.18 -21.93 10.98
N ARG A 83 -2.44 -22.06 10.56
CA ARG A 83 -2.98 -23.32 10.01
C ARG A 83 -2.67 -23.47 8.52
N LEU A 84 -2.10 -22.45 7.89
CA LEU A 84 -1.77 -22.45 6.47
C LEU A 84 -0.34 -23.00 6.26
N PRO A 85 -0.16 -24.12 5.52
CA PRO A 85 1.16 -24.73 5.35
C PRO A 85 2.25 -23.77 4.82
N HIS A 86 1.91 -22.87 3.90
CA HIS A 86 2.90 -21.95 3.34
C HIS A 86 3.26 -20.79 4.28
N PHE A 87 2.52 -20.57 5.36
CA PHE A 87 2.91 -19.57 6.36
C PHE A 87 4.25 -19.90 7.02
N ALA A 88 4.60 -21.17 7.13
CA ALA A 88 5.92 -21.60 7.62
C ALA A 88 7.10 -21.14 6.74
N LEU A 89 6.84 -20.66 5.53
CA LEU A 89 7.86 -20.10 4.62
C LEU A 89 8.01 -18.57 4.76
N VAL A 90 7.15 -17.94 5.53
CA VAL A 90 7.18 -16.48 5.76
C VAL A 90 8.25 -16.15 6.79
N ASP A 91 9.17 -15.26 6.45
CA ASP A 91 10.19 -14.75 7.37
C ASP A 91 9.60 -13.72 8.32
N THR A 92 8.99 -14.19 9.40
CA THR A 92 8.35 -13.33 10.41
C THR A 92 9.34 -12.63 11.34
N GLU A 93 10.56 -13.14 11.45
CA GLU A 93 11.62 -12.56 12.29
C GLU A 93 12.39 -11.47 11.55
N GLY A 94 12.83 -11.76 10.31
CA GLY A 94 13.56 -10.79 9.49
C GLY A 94 12.66 -9.73 8.86
N LYS A 95 11.35 -9.99 8.76
CA LYS A 95 10.34 -9.10 8.19
C LYS A 95 9.15 -8.90 9.14
N PRO A 96 9.31 -8.19 10.24
CA PRO A 96 8.27 -8.05 11.27
C PRO A 96 6.95 -7.42 10.75
N THR A 97 6.98 -6.70 9.63
CA THR A 97 5.77 -6.19 8.99
C THR A 97 4.86 -7.29 8.44
N THR A 98 5.31 -8.54 8.39
CA THR A 98 4.47 -9.69 8.01
C THR A 98 3.52 -10.15 9.13
N VAL A 99 3.74 -9.68 10.36
CA VAL A 99 2.92 -9.94 11.54
C VAL A 99 2.43 -8.66 12.23
N LEU A 100 2.75 -7.50 11.63
CA LEU A 100 2.32 -6.18 12.06
C LEU A 100 1.79 -5.41 10.85
N ASP A 101 0.52 -5.04 10.86
CA ASP A 101 -0.06 -4.16 9.85
C ASP A 101 -0.17 -2.73 10.41
N PHE A 102 0.67 -1.81 9.91
CA PHE A 102 0.81 -0.44 10.44
C PHE A 102 0.84 -0.39 11.97
N HIS A 103 1.71 -1.21 12.58
CA HIS A 103 1.89 -1.39 14.03
C HIS A 103 0.75 -2.10 14.76
N VAL A 104 -0.33 -2.52 14.09
CA VAL A 104 -1.36 -3.36 14.69
C VAL A 104 -0.95 -4.83 14.56
N PRO A 105 -0.79 -5.60 15.64
CA PRO A 105 -0.51 -7.03 15.55
C PRO A 105 -1.59 -7.74 14.75
N THR A 106 -1.18 -8.60 13.82
CA THR A 106 -2.12 -9.37 12.98
C THR A 106 -2.89 -10.41 13.76
N ASP A 107 -2.30 -10.95 14.84
CA ASP A 107 -2.83 -12.03 15.70
C ASP A 107 -3.36 -13.22 14.88
N GLY A 108 -2.74 -13.49 13.71
CA GLY A 108 -3.14 -14.57 12.83
C GLY A 108 -4.50 -14.37 12.13
N LEU A 109 -5.04 -13.14 12.10
CA LEU A 109 -6.33 -12.79 11.49
C LEU A 109 -6.22 -12.38 10.02
N GLU A 110 -5.00 -12.17 9.54
CA GLU A 110 -4.72 -11.84 8.14
C GLU A 110 -3.41 -12.50 7.69
N ALA A 111 -3.38 -12.98 6.44
CA ALA A 111 -2.24 -13.67 5.85
C ALA A 111 -1.43 -12.73 4.96
N PRO A 112 -0.09 -12.63 5.15
CA PRO A 112 0.78 -11.82 4.31
C PRO A 112 0.94 -12.51 2.94
N TRP A 113 0.98 -11.73 1.84
CA TRP A 113 1.19 -12.32 0.52
C TRP A 113 2.02 -11.46 -0.43
N GLY A 114 2.52 -10.32 0.03
CA GLY A 114 3.40 -9.46 -0.72
C GLY A 114 3.87 -8.28 0.10
N MET A 115 4.84 -7.55 -0.45
CA MET A 115 5.37 -6.34 0.18
C MET A 115 5.55 -5.26 -0.86
N ALA A 116 5.22 -4.04 -0.48
CA ALA A 116 5.52 -2.86 -1.26
C ALA A 116 6.30 -1.85 -0.41
N LYS A 117 7.03 -0.96 -1.07
CA LYS A 117 7.83 0.07 -0.40
C LYS A 117 7.63 1.40 -1.09
N PHE A 118 7.44 2.42 -0.29
CA PHE A 118 7.37 3.79 -0.77
C PHE A 118 8.69 4.18 -1.44
N ASN A 119 8.62 4.74 -2.62
CA ASN A 119 9.77 5.22 -3.37
C ASN A 119 9.39 6.44 -4.22
N PHE A 120 10.40 7.10 -4.75
CA PHE A 120 10.24 8.21 -5.67
C PHE A 120 10.61 7.76 -7.07
N ALA A 121 9.84 8.17 -8.06
CA ALA A 121 10.18 8.07 -9.47
C ALA A 121 10.57 9.45 -10.00
N TYR A 122 11.56 9.52 -10.89
CA TYR A 122 12.05 10.77 -11.47
C TYR A 122 12.54 10.58 -12.90
N ASP A 123 12.58 11.65 -13.67
CA ASP A 123 13.21 11.65 -14.99
C ASP A 123 14.69 12.04 -14.89
N SER A 124 15.60 11.09 -15.11
CA SER A 124 17.04 11.32 -15.04
C SER A 124 17.58 12.25 -16.13
N ALA A 125 16.80 12.54 -17.18
CA ALA A 125 17.16 13.55 -18.15
C ALA A 125 16.96 14.98 -17.63
N ARG A 126 16.17 15.16 -16.56
CA ARG A 126 15.84 16.47 -15.96
C ARG A 126 16.41 16.64 -14.55
N VAL A 127 16.60 15.53 -13.81
CA VAL A 127 17.10 15.53 -12.44
C VAL A 127 18.46 14.86 -12.42
N ALA A 128 19.52 15.63 -12.28
CA ALA A 128 20.88 15.10 -12.18
C ALA A 128 21.18 14.50 -10.79
N ASP A 129 20.76 15.21 -9.75
CA ASP A 129 21.00 14.83 -8.35
C ASP A 129 19.65 14.71 -7.62
N THR A 130 19.35 13.50 -7.13
CA THR A 130 18.12 13.24 -6.38
C THR A 130 18.28 13.63 -4.91
N PRO A 131 17.22 14.14 -4.26
CA PRO A 131 17.26 14.35 -2.81
C PRO A 131 17.38 13.01 -2.07
N ASP A 132 18.15 13.00 -1.00
CA ASP A 132 18.44 11.82 -0.19
C ASP A 132 17.71 11.79 1.16
N SER A 133 16.95 12.86 1.44
CA SER A 133 16.25 13.07 2.71
C SER A 133 15.03 13.97 2.51
N ILE A 134 14.11 14.00 3.47
CA ILE A 134 12.96 14.92 3.46
C ILE A 134 13.41 16.40 3.50
N PRO A 135 14.38 16.80 4.34
CA PRO A 135 14.94 18.15 4.23
C PRO A 135 15.61 18.42 2.88
N GLY A 136 16.30 17.41 2.32
CA GLY A 136 16.90 17.49 0.98
C GLY A 136 15.84 17.71 -0.11
N LEU A 137 14.69 17.04 -0.02
CA LEU A 137 13.54 17.25 -0.94
C LEU A 137 13.00 18.68 -0.88
N LEU A 138 12.92 19.27 0.32
CA LEU A 138 12.54 20.68 0.45
C LEU A 138 13.57 21.60 -0.21
N GLY A 139 14.85 21.34 -0.01
CA GLY A 139 15.95 22.07 -0.67
C GLY A 139 15.85 21.98 -2.18
N TRP A 140 15.63 20.76 -2.70
CA TRP A 140 15.43 20.52 -4.11
C TRP A 140 14.21 21.25 -4.66
N ALA A 141 13.07 21.19 -3.98
CA ALA A 141 11.83 21.86 -4.39
C ALA A 141 11.99 23.41 -4.40
N LYS A 142 12.74 23.99 -3.46
CA LYS A 142 13.09 25.42 -3.46
C LYS A 142 13.96 25.82 -4.65
N ALA A 143 14.87 24.95 -5.09
CA ALA A 143 15.70 25.16 -6.27
C ALA A 143 14.92 24.94 -7.58
N HIS A 144 13.87 24.13 -7.56
CA HIS A 144 13.08 23.76 -8.75
C HIS A 144 11.57 24.00 -8.49
N PRO A 145 11.14 25.25 -8.28
CA PRO A 145 9.76 25.55 -7.91
C PRO A 145 8.76 25.09 -8.97
N GLY A 146 7.72 24.42 -8.52
CA GLY A 146 6.67 23.88 -9.38
C GLY A 146 6.98 22.51 -10.00
N ARG A 147 8.17 21.94 -9.75
CA ARG A 147 8.61 20.69 -10.39
C ARG A 147 8.35 19.43 -9.55
N PHE A 148 7.73 19.57 -8.37
CA PHE A 148 7.28 18.49 -7.50
C PHE A 148 5.85 18.74 -7.04
N THR A 149 5.13 17.68 -6.79
CA THR A 149 3.86 17.61 -6.04
C THR A 149 3.66 16.20 -5.50
N TYR A 150 2.63 16.01 -4.68
CA TYR A 150 2.18 14.70 -4.22
C TYR A 150 0.66 14.58 -4.42
N PRO A 151 0.07 13.37 -4.46
CA PRO A 151 -1.37 13.19 -4.59
C PRO A 151 -2.15 13.78 -3.41
N HIS A 152 -3.42 14.09 -3.63
CA HIS A 152 -4.33 14.52 -2.58
C HIS A 152 -4.33 13.49 -1.43
N VAL A 153 -4.49 13.95 -0.19
CA VAL A 153 -4.40 13.11 1.02
C VAL A 153 -5.46 12.00 1.12
N SER A 154 -6.50 12.04 0.31
CA SER A 154 -7.45 10.92 0.15
C SER A 154 -6.90 9.75 -0.68
N ASP A 155 -5.82 9.98 -1.42
CA ASP A 155 -5.06 8.92 -2.09
C ASP A 155 -4.05 8.31 -1.11
N PHE A 156 -3.88 7.00 -1.19
CA PHE A 156 -2.95 6.27 -0.34
C PHE A 156 -1.51 6.83 -0.38
N LEU A 157 -1.01 7.20 -1.55
CA LEU A 157 0.34 7.77 -1.67
C LEU A 157 0.44 9.19 -1.11
N GLY A 158 -0.63 9.97 -1.20
CA GLY A 158 -0.67 11.30 -0.57
C GLY A 158 -0.52 11.21 0.94
N SER A 159 -1.32 10.36 1.60
CA SER A 159 -1.21 10.12 3.04
C SER A 159 0.11 9.47 3.44
N THR A 160 0.62 8.51 2.64
CA THR A 160 1.91 7.86 2.88
C THR A 160 3.08 8.83 2.81
N PHE A 161 3.05 9.79 1.86
CA PHE A 161 4.07 10.84 1.80
C PHE A 161 4.10 11.68 3.10
N LEU A 162 2.92 12.08 3.61
CA LEU A 162 2.86 12.83 4.87
C LEU A 162 3.38 12.00 6.05
N LEU A 163 3.10 10.70 6.08
CA LEU A 163 3.65 9.80 7.10
C LEU A 163 5.18 9.67 6.97
N GLN A 164 5.71 9.53 5.75
CA GLN A 164 7.17 9.51 5.53
C GLN A 164 7.83 10.78 6.04
N VAL A 165 7.26 11.93 5.74
CA VAL A 165 7.72 13.23 6.23
C VAL A 165 7.72 13.27 7.76
N LEU A 166 6.59 12.88 8.38
CA LEU A 166 6.44 12.89 9.84
C LEU A 166 7.45 11.96 10.51
N MET A 167 7.62 10.75 9.99
CA MET A 167 8.55 9.76 10.55
C MET A 167 10.00 10.24 10.51
N GLU A 168 10.44 10.79 9.38
CA GLU A 168 11.82 11.24 9.23
C GLU A 168 12.12 12.51 10.04
N LEU A 169 11.15 13.40 10.18
CA LEU A 169 11.33 14.64 10.92
C LEU A 169 11.09 14.49 12.44
N THR A 170 10.57 13.34 12.89
CA THR A 170 10.37 13.08 14.31
C THR A 170 11.67 12.56 14.93
N PRO A 171 12.28 13.28 15.91
CA PRO A 171 13.57 12.89 16.50
C PRO A 171 13.54 11.50 17.16
N ASP A 172 12.44 11.13 17.77
CA ASP A 172 12.20 9.80 18.33
C ASP A 172 10.92 9.23 17.69
N PRO A 173 11.04 8.42 16.61
CA PRO A 173 9.88 7.88 15.92
C PRO A 173 9.10 6.85 16.75
N THR A 174 9.59 6.41 17.91
CA THR A 174 8.85 5.49 18.77
C THR A 174 7.59 6.13 19.35
N VAL A 175 7.56 7.45 19.51
CA VAL A 175 6.37 8.18 19.95
C VAL A 175 5.20 8.09 18.98
N LEU A 176 5.46 7.77 17.71
CA LEU A 176 4.43 7.57 16.68
C LEU A 176 3.73 6.20 16.77
N ARG A 177 4.23 5.30 17.63
CA ARG A 177 3.64 3.97 17.85
C ARG A 177 2.57 3.98 18.92
N GLU A 178 2.46 5.05 19.69
CA GLU A 178 1.52 5.18 20.78
C GLU A 178 0.28 5.94 20.37
N ALA A 179 -0.86 5.57 20.91
CA ALA A 179 -2.10 6.31 20.69
C ALA A 179 -1.99 7.71 21.30
N VAL A 180 -2.35 8.71 20.51
CA VAL A 180 -2.39 10.11 20.97
C VAL A 180 -3.48 10.29 22.02
N GLN A 181 -3.15 10.87 23.17
CA GLN A 181 -4.04 11.00 24.31
C GLN A 181 -4.94 12.23 24.26
N ASN A 182 -4.48 13.31 23.62
CA ASN A 182 -5.18 14.58 23.52
C ASN A 182 -4.65 15.47 22.38
N ASP A 183 -5.36 16.57 22.12
CA ASP A 183 -5.02 17.51 21.04
C ASP A 183 -3.66 18.20 21.24
N GLU A 184 -3.23 18.44 22.47
CA GLU A 184 -1.94 19.07 22.75
C GLU A 184 -0.79 18.14 22.32
N GLN A 185 -0.87 16.87 22.71
CA GLN A 185 0.10 15.86 22.30
C GLN A 185 0.11 15.69 20.78
N PHE A 186 -1.08 15.64 20.16
CA PHE A 186 -1.20 15.57 18.69
C PHE A 186 -0.47 16.72 18.02
N ARG A 187 -0.76 17.97 18.43
CA ARG A 187 -0.13 19.17 17.87
C ARG A 187 1.39 19.15 18.05
N LYS A 188 1.87 18.73 19.22
CA LYS A 188 3.31 18.63 19.51
C LYS A 188 4.00 17.61 18.61
N ILE A 189 3.42 16.42 18.46
CA ILE A 189 3.97 15.34 17.63
C ILE A 189 3.98 15.73 16.15
N THR A 190 2.91 16.38 15.66
CA THR A 190 2.77 16.72 14.25
C THR A 190 3.36 18.07 13.86
N ALA A 191 3.83 18.88 14.81
CA ALA A 191 4.39 20.21 14.53
C ALA A 191 5.53 20.20 13.47
N PRO A 192 6.48 19.24 13.46
CA PRO A 192 7.52 19.19 12.44
C PRO A 192 6.95 19.01 11.04
N LEU A 193 5.92 18.16 10.88
CA LEU A 193 5.23 17.97 9.62
C LEU A 193 4.61 19.26 9.10
N TRP A 194 3.85 19.95 9.94
CA TRP A 194 3.16 21.18 9.54
C TRP A 194 4.15 22.28 9.16
N SER A 195 5.21 22.47 9.95
CA SER A 195 6.27 23.43 9.63
C SER A 195 6.94 23.12 8.29
N TYR A 196 7.20 21.86 8.03
CA TYR A 196 7.75 21.41 6.73
C TYR A 196 6.80 21.70 5.57
N LEU A 197 5.50 21.41 5.73
CA LEU A 197 4.50 21.64 4.69
C LEU A 197 4.27 23.13 4.41
N ASP A 198 4.33 23.98 5.42
CA ASP A 198 4.25 25.45 5.26
C ASP A 198 5.38 25.98 4.36
N GLU A 199 6.56 25.38 4.43
CA GLU A 199 7.69 25.72 3.56
C GLU A 199 7.61 25.03 2.19
N LEU A 200 7.15 23.78 2.12
CA LEU A 200 7.09 23.00 0.90
C LEU A 200 5.99 23.46 -0.06
N HIS A 201 4.77 23.69 0.45
CA HIS A 201 3.61 23.96 -0.39
C HIS A 201 3.79 25.12 -1.35
N PRO A 202 4.39 26.27 -0.97
CA PRO A 202 4.66 27.35 -1.91
C PRO A 202 5.57 26.98 -3.08
N GLN A 203 6.36 25.90 -2.93
CA GLN A 203 7.31 25.42 -3.93
C GLN A 203 6.73 24.35 -4.85
N LEU A 204 5.58 23.75 -4.47
CA LEU A 204 4.94 22.69 -5.23
C LEU A 204 4.34 23.21 -6.55
N TRP A 205 4.04 22.27 -7.45
CA TRP A 205 3.21 22.51 -8.62
C TRP A 205 1.96 23.32 -8.24
N ARG A 206 1.64 24.33 -9.04
CA ARG A 206 0.58 25.32 -8.75
C ARG A 206 0.65 25.93 -7.33
N LYS A 207 1.85 26.00 -6.77
CA LYS A 207 2.08 26.58 -5.42
C LYS A 207 1.28 25.85 -4.32
N GLY A 208 1.07 24.55 -4.45
CA GLY A 208 0.32 23.74 -3.47
C GLY A 208 -1.17 24.09 -3.35
N LYS A 209 -1.74 24.83 -4.33
CA LYS A 209 -3.18 25.14 -4.33
C LYS A 209 -4.04 24.06 -4.98
N SER A 210 -3.42 23.10 -5.62
CA SER A 210 -4.05 21.99 -6.29
C SER A 210 -3.12 20.79 -6.24
N PHE A 211 -3.68 19.61 -6.10
CA PHE A 211 -2.97 18.33 -6.01
C PHE A 211 -3.55 17.37 -7.04
N PRO A 212 -2.75 16.44 -7.62
CA PRO A 212 -3.30 15.35 -8.41
C PRO A 212 -4.27 14.52 -7.56
N ASN A 213 -5.37 14.07 -8.16
CA ASN A 213 -6.39 13.31 -7.42
C ASN A 213 -5.90 11.94 -6.96
N ASN A 214 -4.91 11.38 -7.67
CA ASN A 214 -4.36 10.06 -7.37
C ASN A 214 -2.96 9.90 -7.99
N ASN A 215 -2.32 8.77 -7.67
CA ASN A 215 -0.99 8.44 -8.19
C ASN A 215 -0.95 8.32 -9.72
N ALA A 216 -1.98 7.77 -10.36
CA ALA A 216 -1.99 7.63 -11.81
C ALA A 216 -1.91 9.00 -12.51
N GLN A 217 -2.62 10.01 -11.99
CA GLN A 217 -2.52 11.38 -12.50
C GLN A 217 -1.13 11.97 -12.23
N GLN A 218 -0.54 11.73 -11.05
CA GLN A 218 0.81 12.23 -10.76
C GLN A 218 1.86 11.59 -11.68
N ARG A 219 1.74 10.30 -11.97
CA ARG A 219 2.61 9.60 -12.93
C ARG A 219 2.48 10.19 -14.34
N GLN A 220 1.26 10.47 -14.79
CA GLN A 220 1.03 11.15 -16.05
C GLN A 220 1.71 12.53 -16.11
N MET A 221 1.67 13.29 -15.01
CA MET A 221 2.35 14.59 -14.92
C MET A 221 3.89 14.45 -15.02
N LEU A 222 4.46 13.33 -14.53
CA LEU A 222 5.88 13.03 -14.72
C LEU A 222 6.19 12.73 -16.19
N ASP A 223 5.37 11.95 -16.87
CA ASP A 223 5.50 11.63 -18.29
C ASP A 223 5.38 12.90 -19.15
N ASP A 224 4.36 13.70 -18.91
CA ASP A 224 4.14 14.98 -19.61
C ASP A 224 5.20 16.06 -19.28
N GLY A 225 6.04 15.81 -18.28
CA GLY A 225 7.05 16.76 -17.82
C GLY A 225 6.49 17.97 -17.09
N GLU A 226 5.29 17.89 -16.52
CA GLU A 226 4.77 18.92 -15.63
C GLU A 226 5.49 18.90 -14.26
N VAL A 227 5.91 17.72 -13.81
CA VAL A 227 6.77 17.52 -12.63
C VAL A 227 7.98 16.67 -13.01
N ASP A 228 9.03 16.73 -12.22
CA ASP A 228 10.26 15.96 -12.44
C ASP A 228 10.42 14.80 -11.44
N ILE A 229 9.66 14.82 -10.35
CA ILE A 229 9.62 13.78 -9.33
C ILE A 229 8.16 13.41 -9.04
N SER A 230 7.89 12.11 -8.98
CA SER A 230 6.61 11.49 -8.65
C SER A 230 6.81 10.47 -7.52
N LEU A 231 5.73 9.91 -7.02
CA LEU A 231 5.71 8.91 -5.94
C LEU A 231 5.26 7.56 -6.48
N SER A 232 5.76 6.48 -5.89
CA SER A 232 5.24 5.12 -6.10
C SER A 232 5.30 4.33 -4.79
N PHE A 233 4.53 3.26 -4.70
CA PHE A 233 4.59 2.31 -3.58
C PHE A 233 5.03 0.92 -4.03
N ASN A 234 5.33 0.74 -5.30
CA ASN A 234 5.92 -0.49 -5.85
C ASN A 234 7.24 -0.14 -6.54
N PRO A 235 8.38 -0.67 -6.09
CA PRO A 235 9.69 -0.44 -6.72
C PRO A 235 9.75 -0.84 -8.21
N ALA A 236 8.93 -1.79 -8.65
CA ALA A 236 8.87 -2.23 -10.03
C ALA A 236 7.90 -1.41 -10.92
N ASP A 237 7.06 -0.56 -10.34
CA ASP A 237 6.04 0.23 -11.07
C ASP A 237 6.66 1.11 -12.16
N THR A 238 7.80 1.75 -11.86
CA THR A 238 8.51 2.57 -12.84
C THR A 238 9.03 1.74 -14.02
N SER A 239 9.58 0.55 -13.76
CA SER A 239 10.07 -0.34 -14.83
C SER A 239 8.93 -0.86 -15.69
N ALA A 240 7.80 -1.22 -15.10
CA ALA A 240 6.60 -1.64 -15.81
C ALA A 240 6.02 -0.49 -16.65
N ALA A 241 6.00 0.73 -16.10
CA ALA A 241 5.55 1.92 -16.81
C ALA A 241 6.45 2.28 -18.01
N ILE A 242 7.76 2.10 -17.90
CA ILE A 242 8.69 2.25 -19.04
C ILE A 242 8.39 1.19 -20.11
N ALA A 243 8.25 -0.08 -19.70
CA ALA A 243 8.00 -1.18 -20.63
C ALA A 243 6.68 -1.01 -21.40
N SER A 244 5.65 -0.42 -20.78
CA SER A 244 4.36 -0.11 -21.42
C SER A 244 4.33 1.22 -22.19
N GLY A 245 5.40 2.01 -22.13
CA GLY A 245 5.46 3.35 -22.75
C GLY A 245 4.68 4.43 -21.98
N ALA A 246 4.33 4.18 -20.72
CA ALA A 246 3.66 5.14 -19.84
C ALA A 246 4.63 6.04 -19.06
N LEU A 247 5.93 5.81 -19.19
CA LEU A 247 7.01 6.66 -18.73
C LEU A 247 8.18 6.62 -19.70
N PRO A 248 9.00 7.69 -19.80
CA PRO A 248 10.16 7.72 -20.69
C PRO A 248 11.23 6.72 -20.21
N GLU A 249 12.06 6.26 -21.15
CA GLU A 249 13.20 5.37 -20.87
C GLU A 249 14.21 5.94 -19.86
N THR A 250 14.20 7.26 -19.67
CA THR A 250 15.03 7.99 -18.71
C THR A 250 14.47 7.96 -17.27
N ALA A 251 13.26 7.45 -17.07
CA ALA A 251 12.69 7.35 -15.73
C ALA A 251 13.52 6.40 -14.84
N ARG A 252 13.72 6.78 -13.59
CA ARG A 252 14.48 6.04 -12.56
C ARG A 252 13.75 6.16 -11.24
N THR A 253 14.19 5.38 -10.25
CA THR A 253 13.68 5.44 -8.87
C THR A 253 14.79 5.77 -7.89
N PHE A 254 14.40 6.36 -6.76
CA PHE A 254 15.28 6.52 -5.61
C PHE A 254 14.49 6.34 -4.31
N VAL A 255 15.22 6.09 -3.23
CA VAL A 255 14.71 6.05 -1.85
C VAL A 255 15.55 6.98 -0.99
N LEU A 256 14.98 7.42 0.14
CA LEU A 256 15.71 8.27 1.07
C LEU A 256 16.71 7.46 1.89
N GLN A 257 17.81 8.07 2.33
CA GLN A 257 18.86 7.40 3.14
C GLN A 257 18.36 6.98 4.52
N SER A 258 17.40 7.72 5.09
CA SER A 258 16.73 7.39 6.35
C SER A 258 15.90 6.11 6.29
N GLY A 259 15.72 5.56 5.09
CA GLY A 259 14.81 4.46 4.84
C GLY A 259 13.46 4.93 4.30
N THR A 260 12.58 3.97 4.10
CA THR A 260 11.26 4.24 3.50
C THR A 260 10.18 3.41 4.16
N ILE A 261 8.97 3.93 4.15
CA ILE A 261 7.79 3.19 4.63
C ILE A 261 7.60 1.96 3.76
N GLY A 262 7.55 0.80 4.41
CA GLY A 262 7.16 -0.47 3.80
C GLY A 262 5.77 -0.86 4.26
N ASN A 263 5.04 -1.58 3.41
CA ASN A 263 3.77 -2.18 3.75
C ASN A 263 3.74 -3.63 3.26
N THR A 264 3.15 -4.50 4.08
CA THR A 264 2.86 -5.88 3.68
C THR A 264 1.45 -5.91 3.10
N HIS A 265 1.25 -6.62 2.00
CA HIS A 265 -0.07 -6.92 1.47
C HIS A 265 -0.67 -8.08 2.24
N PHE A 266 -1.84 -7.87 2.82
CA PHE A 266 -2.56 -8.90 3.55
C PHE A 266 -3.86 -9.29 2.88
N VAL A 267 -4.30 -10.52 3.15
CA VAL A 267 -5.67 -10.97 2.91
C VAL A 267 -6.27 -11.47 4.21
N ALA A 268 -7.50 -11.04 4.48
CA ALA A 268 -8.27 -11.45 5.65
C ALA A 268 -9.60 -12.08 5.24
N ILE A 269 -10.16 -12.88 6.14
CA ILE A 269 -11.43 -13.57 5.95
C ILE A 269 -12.48 -12.91 6.87
N PRO A 270 -13.59 -12.39 6.34
CA PRO A 270 -14.68 -11.88 7.18
C PRO A 270 -15.31 -12.98 8.05
N PHE A 271 -15.79 -12.58 9.24
CA PHE A 271 -16.36 -13.50 10.25
C PHE A 271 -17.53 -14.34 9.73
N ASN A 272 -18.29 -13.80 8.76
CA ASN A 272 -19.50 -14.42 8.20
C ASN A 272 -19.30 -14.95 6.76
N SER A 273 -18.03 -15.17 6.34
CA SER A 273 -17.70 -15.70 5.02
C SER A 273 -18.54 -16.96 4.68
N SER A 274 -19.04 -17.01 3.46
CA SER A 274 -19.77 -18.18 2.94
C SER A 274 -18.83 -19.32 2.50
N SER A 275 -17.54 -19.01 2.29
CA SER A 275 -16.54 -19.90 1.72
C SER A 275 -15.21 -19.86 2.46
N THR A 276 -15.23 -19.89 3.80
CA THR A 276 -14.05 -19.78 4.66
C THR A 276 -12.93 -20.75 4.27
N ALA A 277 -13.26 -22.02 4.03
CA ALA A 277 -12.28 -23.02 3.61
C ALA A 277 -11.65 -22.67 2.23
N GLY A 278 -12.45 -22.25 1.27
CA GLY A 278 -11.96 -21.77 -0.03
C GLY A 278 -11.08 -20.54 0.10
N ALA A 279 -11.44 -19.59 0.97
CA ALA A 279 -10.64 -18.40 1.26
C ALA A 279 -9.28 -18.77 1.89
N MET A 280 -9.23 -19.74 2.81
CA MET A 280 -7.98 -20.25 3.37
C MET A 280 -7.10 -20.92 2.31
N VAL A 281 -7.66 -21.67 1.37
CA VAL A 281 -6.92 -22.25 0.23
C VAL A 281 -6.29 -21.15 -0.63
N VAL A 282 -7.06 -20.11 -0.96
CA VAL A 282 -6.54 -18.97 -1.75
C VAL A 282 -5.43 -18.25 -0.97
N ALA A 283 -5.64 -17.94 0.30
CA ALA A 283 -4.63 -17.28 1.15
C ALA A 283 -3.34 -18.11 1.23
N ASN A 284 -3.46 -19.41 1.42
CA ASN A 284 -2.29 -20.32 1.42
C ASN A 284 -1.57 -20.33 0.05
N PHE A 285 -2.32 -20.38 -1.05
CA PHE A 285 -1.73 -20.39 -2.39
C PHE A 285 -0.99 -19.06 -2.68
N LEU A 286 -1.53 -17.92 -2.26
CA LEU A 286 -0.87 -16.62 -2.42
C LEU A 286 0.52 -16.55 -1.75
N MET A 287 0.74 -17.29 -0.65
CA MET A 287 2.04 -17.40 0.02
C MET A 287 2.95 -18.49 -0.59
N SER A 288 2.48 -19.27 -1.56
CA SER A 288 3.28 -20.34 -2.13
C SER A 288 4.49 -19.82 -2.91
N PRO A 289 5.61 -20.57 -2.98
CA PRO A 289 6.77 -20.18 -3.79
C PRO A 289 6.42 -19.92 -5.26
N GLU A 290 5.50 -20.69 -5.84
CA GLU A 290 5.05 -20.51 -7.21
C GLU A 290 4.34 -19.16 -7.39
N ALA A 291 3.40 -18.83 -6.51
CA ALA A 291 2.66 -17.59 -6.56
C ALA A 291 3.58 -16.38 -6.34
N GLN A 292 4.52 -16.50 -5.42
CA GLN A 292 5.49 -15.46 -5.11
C GLN A 292 6.48 -15.24 -6.28
N ALA A 293 7.06 -16.31 -6.84
CA ALA A 293 7.97 -16.21 -7.98
C ALA A 293 7.30 -15.56 -9.20
N ARG A 294 6.02 -15.92 -9.46
CA ARG A 294 5.26 -15.29 -10.54
C ARG A 294 5.00 -13.81 -10.29
N LYS A 295 4.65 -13.45 -9.06
CA LYS A 295 4.35 -12.08 -8.68
C LYS A 295 5.59 -11.18 -8.78
N GLN A 296 6.77 -11.70 -8.41
CA GLN A 296 8.05 -10.97 -8.49
C GLN A 296 8.55 -10.75 -9.91
N ASN A 297 8.08 -11.51 -10.89
CA ASN A 297 8.53 -11.34 -12.27
C ASN A 297 8.11 -9.94 -12.79
N PRO A 298 9.08 -9.06 -13.15
CA PRO A 298 8.77 -7.69 -13.58
C PRO A 298 7.97 -7.63 -14.90
N ASP A 299 8.07 -8.66 -15.74
CA ASP A 299 7.28 -8.76 -16.98
C ASP A 299 5.79 -9.08 -16.71
N LEU A 300 5.43 -9.43 -15.47
CA LEU A 300 4.08 -9.83 -15.09
C LEU A 300 3.45 -8.85 -14.08
N TRP A 301 4.17 -8.52 -13.02
CA TRP A 301 3.74 -7.53 -12.03
C TRP A 301 4.93 -6.85 -11.32
N GLY A 302 5.96 -7.61 -10.95
CA GLY A 302 7.13 -7.08 -10.26
C GLY A 302 6.88 -6.71 -8.80
N ASP A 303 5.84 -7.28 -8.16
CA ASP A 303 5.58 -7.02 -6.75
C ASP A 303 6.50 -7.85 -5.85
N GLY A 304 7.11 -7.21 -4.84
CA GLY A 304 8.05 -7.84 -3.93
C GLY A 304 7.42 -8.82 -2.95
N THR A 305 8.27 -9.60 -2.29
CA THR A 305 7.89 -10.54 -1.22
C THR A 305 8.64 -10.25 0.07
#